data_46cc0912c5d1a1ca9fa4678b8dae8dd0
#
_entry.id   46cc0912c5d1a1ca9fa4678b8dae8dd0
#
_cell.length_a   1.000
_cell.length_b   1.000
_cell.length_c   1.000
_cell.angle_alpha   90.00
_cell.angle_beta   90.00
_cell.angle_gamma   90.00
#
_symmetry.space_group_name_H-M   'P 1'
#
loop_
_entity.id
_entity.type
_entity.pdbx_description
1 polymer ?
#
loop_
_entity_poly.entity_id
_entity_poly.type
_entity_poly.pdbx_seq_one_letter_code
_entity_poly.pdbx_strand_id
1 'polypeptide(L)'
;MLAKLQKLGKSLMLPVATLPAAGILQGLGLIDYQKDIPLGALGAFLNQYVTPFMTSGALAILDNLPIIFAIGVAIGFAGDAVAALSALIGYMVLTRVLEKVPLQMPFIPDDVKLNMGVLGGFFVGLWSAYLYGKFHKIKMPDWLGFFA
;
A
#
# COMPACT_ATOMS: atom_id res chain seq x y z
N MET A 1 3.27 26.39 8.53
CA MET A 1 2.52 25.20 8.93
C MET A 1 1.49 24.78 7.88
N LEU A 2 0.66 25.69 7.40
CA LEU A 2 -0.41 25.39 6.42
C LEU A 2 0.10 24.70 5.14
N ALA A 3 1.22 25.15 4.57
CA ALA A 3 1.80 24.58 3.37
C ALA A 3 2.24 23.10 3.53
N LYS A 4 2.70 22.72 4.72
CA LYS A 4 3.07 21.31 5.02
C LYS A 4 1.82 20.42 5.13
N LEU A 5 0.75 20.94 5.74
CA LEU A 5 -0.54 20.25 5.82
C LEU A 5 -1.20 20.11 4.44
N GLN A 6 -1.13 21.13 3.59
CA GLN A 6 -1.60 21.05 2.21
C GLN A 6 -0.81 20.02 1.39
N LYS A 7 0.51 19.96 1.58
CA LYS A 7 1.36 18.96 0.92
C LYS A 7 1.01 17.55 1.39
N LEU A 8 0.75 17.37 2.67
CA LEU A 8 0.26 16.11 3.24
C LEU A 8 -1.07 15.70 2.61
N GLY A 9 -2.06 16.59 2.59
CA GLY A 9 -3.34 16.32 1.95
C GLY A 9 -3.20 15.93 0.48
N LYS A 10 -2.37 16.64 -0.28
CA LYS A 10 -2.09 16.33 -1.68
C LYS A 10 -1.41 14.97 -1.86
N SER A 11 -0.49 14.59 -0.98
CA SER A 11 0.20 13.30 -1.05
C SER A 11 -0.73 12.11 -0.78
N LEU A 12 -1.77 12.31 0.03
CA LEU A 12 -2.78 11.29 0.31
C LEU A 12 -3.78 11.10 -0.83
N MET A 13 -3.89 12.05 -1.77
CA MET A 13 -4.80 11.91 -2.91
C MET A 13 -4.46 10.72 -3.79
N LEU A 14 -3.18 10.42 -4.01
CA LEU A 14 -2.74 9.30 -4.86
C LEU A 14 -3.22 7.95 -4.32
N PRO A 15 -2.90 7.56 -3.07
CA PRO A 15 -3.37 6.28 -2.54
C PRO A 15 -4.89 6.23 -2.35
N VAL A 16 -5.52 7.34 -1.96
CA VAL A 16 -6.99 7.39 -1.78
C VAL A 16 -7.74 7.26 -3.10
N ALA A 17 -7.18 7.75 -4.20
CA ALA A 17 -7.80 7.63 -5.53
C ALA A 17 -7.95 6.18 -6.03
N THR A 18 -7.24 5.21 -5.44
CA THR A 18 -7.37 3.79 -5.79
C THR A 18 -8.58 3.12 -5.12
N LEU A 19 -9.09 3.68 -4.02
CA LEU A 19 -10.18 3.07 -3.23
C LEU A 19 -11.52 2.96 -3.97
N PRO A 20 -11.99 3.96 -4.76
CA PRO A 20 -13.22 3.82 -5.52
C PRO A 20 -13.17 2.67 -6.54
N ALA A 21 -12.04 2.46 -7.20
CA ALA A 21 -11.87 1.35 -8.13
C ALA A 21 -11.96 -0.01 -7.43
N ALA A 22 -11.29 -0.16 -6.28
CA ALA A 22 -11.39 -1.35 -5.45
C ALA A 22 -12.81 -1.58 -4.94
N GLY A 23 -13.50 -0.50 -4.50
CA GLY A 23 -14.87 -0.57 -4.02
C GLY A 23 -15.88 -1.00 -5.09
N ILE A 24 -15.74 -0.50 -6.32
CA ILE A 24 -16.58 -0.91 -7.45
C ILE A 24 -16.35 -2.38 -7.79
N LEU A 25 -15.10 -2.81 -7.92
CA LEU A 25 -14.76 -4.21 -8.19
C LEU A 25 -15.29 -5.13 -7.09
N GLN A 26 -15.13 -4.75 -5.81
CA GLN A 26 -15.63 -5.50 -4.68
C GLN A 26 -17.17 -5.55 -4.69
N GLY A 27 -17.82 -4.42 -4.91
CA GLY A 27 -19.28 -4.33 -4.96
C GLY A 27 -19.87 -5.21 -6.05
N LEU A 28 -19.34 -5.13 -7.27
CA LEU A 28 -19.77 -5.97 -8.39
C LEU A 28 -19.45 -7.45 -8.18
N GLY A 29 -18.32 -7.75 -7.53
CA GLY A 29 -17.90 -9.11 -7.24
C GLY A 29 -18.68 -9.79 -6.11
N LEU A 30 -19.41 -9.04 -5.28
CA LEU A 30 -20.24 -9.58 -4.19
C LEU A 30 -21.70 -9.80 -4.58
N ILE A 31 -22.13 -9.34 -5.76
CA ILE A 31 -23.50 -9.56 -6.26
C ILE A 31 -23.70 -11.04 -6.63
N ASP A 32 -24.75 -11.62 -6.12
CA ASP A 32 -25.21 -12.93 -6.59
C ASP A 32 -26.14 -12.74 -7.81
N TYR A 33 -25.58 -12.84 -9.02
CA TYR A 33 -26.29 -12.60 -10.27
C TYR A 33 -27.40 -13.64 -10.58
N GLN A 34 -27.55 -14.67 -9.77
CA GLN A 34 -28.68 -15.61 -9.87
C GLN A 34 -29.81 -15.25 -8.90
N LYS A 35 -29.49 -14.73 -7.72
CA LYS A 35 -30.47 -14.43 -6.67
C LYS A 35 -30.90 -12.97 -6.71
N ASP A 36 -29.93 -12.05 -6.79
CA ASP A 36 -30.19 -10.61 -6.69
C ASP A 36 -30.67 -10.03 -8.01
N ILE A 37 -30.17 -10.59 -9.13
CA ILE A 37 -30.57 -10.19 -10.48
C ILE A 37 -30.83 -11.48 -11.28
N PRO A 38 -32.09 -11.92 -11.42
CA PRO A 38 -32.41 -13.24 -12.01
C PRO A 38 -32.11 -13.27 -13.53
N LEU A 39 -30.83 -13.40 -13.87
CA LEU A 39 -30.33 -13.48 -15.26
C LEU A 39 -30.29 -14.92 -15.80
N GLY A 40 -30.84 -15.88 -15.10
CA GLY A 40 -30.87 -17.29 -15.54
C GLY A 40 -29.46 -17.87 -15.77
N ALA A 41 -29.25 -18.49 -16.93
CA ALA A 41 -27.96 -19.10 -17.28
C ALA A 41 -26.79 -18.11 -17.34
N LEU A 42 -27.06 -16.85 -17.72
CA LEU A 42 -26.05 -15.78 -17.73
C LEU A 42 -25.61 -15.43 -16.31
N GLY A 43 -26.53 -15.41 -15.35
CA GLY A 43 -26.21 -15.19 -13.92
C GLY A 43 -25.30 -16.29 -13.38
N ALA A 44 -25.56 -17.54 -13.71
CA ALA A 44 -24.69 -18.67 -13.35
C ALA A 44 -23.28 -18.51 -13.93
N PHE A 45 -23.17 -18.14 -15.20
CA PHE A 45 -21.87 -17.89 -15.85
C PHE A 45 -21.12 -16.75 -15.17
N LEU A 46 -21.78 -15.62 -14.86
CA LEU A 46 -21.16 -14.48 -14.18
C LEU A 46 -20.68 -14.87 -12.79
N ASN A 47 -21.48 -15.57 -11.99
CA ASN A 47 -21.09 -16.01 -10.66
C ASN A 47 -19.90 -16.99 -10.68
N GLN A 48 -19.85 -17.86 -11.68
CA GLN A 48 -18.81 -18.88 -11.77
C GLN A 48 -17.49 -18.35 -12.32
N TYR A 49 -17.55 -17.50 -13.35
CA TYR A 49 -16.36 -17.12 -14.12
C TYR A 49 -15.93 -15.66 -13.98
N VAL A 50 -16.83 -14.74 -13.62
CA VAL A 50 -16.51 -13.29 -13.59
C VAL A 50 -16.35 -12.78 -12.17
N THR A 51 -17.30 -13.10 -11.27
CA THR A 51 -17.32 -12.66 -9.88
C THR A 51 -16.03 -12.96 -9.12
N PRO A 52 -15.44 -14.18 -9.22
CA PRO A 52 -14.20 -14.50 -8.51
C PRO A 52 -13.02 -13.61 -8.93
N PHE A 53 -12.94 -13.25 -10.21
CA PHE A 53 -11.86 -12.38 -10.70
C PHE A 53 -12.05 -10.93 -10.23
N MET A 54 -13.30 -10.43 -10.22
CA MET A 54 -13.61 -9.09 -9.69
C MET A 54 -13.27 -8.99 -8.22
N THR A 55 -13.70 -9.96 -7.41
CA THR A 55 -13.40 -10.02 -5.97
C THR A 55 -11.90 -10.13 -5.71
N SER A 56 -11.21 -11.01 -6.44
CA SER A 56 -9.75 -11.17 -6.30
C SER A 56 -9.01 -9.88 -6.69
N GLY A 57 -9.45 -9.20 -7.76
CA GLY A 57 -8.89 -7.91 -8.17
C GLY A 57 -9.08 -6.82 -7.13
N ALA A 58 -10.26 -6.76 -6.51
CA ALA A 58 -10.53 -5.83 -5.42
C ALA A 58 -9.64 -6.11 -4.19
N LEU A 59 -9.55 -7.37 -3.77
CA LEU A 59 -8.71 -7.79 -2.65
C LEU A 59 -7.23 -7.51 -2.91
N ALA A 60 -6.75 -7.68 -4.14
CA ALA A 60 -5.38 -7.33 -4.50
C ALA A 60 -5.04 -5.85 -4.22
N ILE A 61 -6.00 -4.94 -4.35
CA ILE A 61 -5.84 -3.53 -3.99
C ILE A 61 -5.99 -3.35 -2.47
N LEU A 62 -7.06 -3.89 -1.89
CA LEU A 62 -7.40 -3.66 -0.48
C LEU A 62 -6.37 -4.25 0.48
N ASP A 63 -5.87 -5.45 0.21
CA ASP A 63 -4.85 -6.12 1.04
C ASP A 63 -3.49 -5.41 0.94
N ASN A 64 -3.23 -4.74 -0.18
CA ASN A 64 -1.98 -4.00 -0.41
C ASN A 64 -2.10 -2.49 -0.17
N LEU A 65 -3.20 -2.02 0.43
CA LEU A 65 -3.36 -0.61 0.80
C LEU A 65 -2.15 -0.04 1.55
N PRO A 66 -1.55 -0.73 2.54
CA PRO A 66 -0.38 -0.20 3.24
C PRO A 66 0.79 0.14 2.32
N ILE A 67 1.06 -0.72 1.33
CA ILE A 67 2.12 -0.50 0.32
C ILE A 67 1.75 0.67 -0.59
N ILE A 68 0.50 0.73 -1.04
CA ILE A 68 -0.03 1.82 -1.88
C ILE A 68 0.11 3.16 -1.15
N PHE A 69 -0.19 3.21 0.15
CA PHE A 69 0.00 4.40 0.98
C PHE A 69 1.48 4.77 1.15
N ALA A 70 2.37 3.80 1.37
CA ALA A 70 3.81 4.05 1.49
C ALA A 70 4.36 4.71 0.21
N ILE A 71 4.07 4.13 -0.94
CA ILE A 71 4.50 4.63 -2.25
C ILE A 71 3.86 5.99 -2.55
N GLY A 72 2.53 6.10 -2.42
CA GLY A 72 1.79 7.30 -2.77
C GLY A 72 2.18 8.52 -1.93
N VAL A 73 2.39 8.32 -0.63
CA VAL A 73 2.88 9.37 0.27
C VAL A 73 4.30 9.77 -0.07
N ALA A 74 5.19 8.82 -0.35
CA ALA A 74 6.57 9.11 -0.73
C ALA A 74 6.63 9.94 -2.02
N ILE A 75 5.89 9.55 -3.06
CA ILE A 75 5.79 10.33 -4.32
C ILE A 75 5.20 11.73 -4.06
N GLY A 76 4.11 11.81 -3.31
CA GLY A 76 3.45 13.08 -3.03
C GLY A 76 4.33 14.09 -2.29
N PHE A 77 5.23 13.63 -1.42
CA PHE A 77 6.17 14.48 -0.69
C PHE A 77 7.49 14.73 -1.43
N ALA A 78 8.11 13.71 -2.00
CA ALA A 78 9.41 13.83 -2.66
C ALA A 78 9.29 14.24 -4.12
N GLY A 79 8.23 13.80 -4.82
CA GLY A 79 8.06 13.99 -6.25
C GLY A 79 8.99 13.12 -7.09
N ASP A 80 9.54 12.05 -6.54
CA ASP A 80 10.57 11.24 -7.16
C ASP A 80 10.33 9.72 -6.98
N ALA A 81 10.66 8.97 -8.03
CA ALA A 81 10.48 7.51 -8.05
C ALA A 81 11.44 6.78 -7.10
N VAL A 82 12.62 7.32 -6.85
CA VAL A 82 13.59 6.73 -5.90
C VAL A 82 13.04 6.74 -4.48
N ALA A 83 12.37 7.82 -4.09
CA ALA A 83 11.68 7.90 -2.80
C ALA A 83 10.56 6.87 -2.69
N ALA A 84 9.82 6.63 -3.79
CA ALA A 84 8.77 5.61 -3.85
C ALA A 84 9.33 4.20 -3.68
N LEU A 85 10.42 3.87 -4.38
CA LEU A 85 11.10 2.59 -4.25
C LEU A 85 11.65 2.38 -2.83
N SER A 86 12.24 3.43 -2.25
CA SER A 86 12.73 3.40 -0.87
C SER A 86 11.60 3.15 0.13
N ALA A 87 10.41 3.74 -0.11
CA ALA A 87 9.24 3.51 0.73
C ALA A 87 8.70 2.09 0.61
N LEU A 88 8.67 1.54 -0.60
CA LEU A 88 8.28 0.14 -0.83
C LEU A 88 9.20 -0.82 -0.05
N ILE A 89 10.51 -0.67 -0.24
CA ILE A 89 11.51 -1.51 0.44
C ILE A 89 11.39 -1.33 1.97
N GLY A 90 11.32 -0.09 2.44
CA GLY A 90 11.19 0.22 3.85
C GLY A 90 9.95 -0.41 4.48
N TYR A 91 8.80 -0.41 3.80
CA TYR A 91 7.58 -1.05 4.28
C TYR A 91 7.71 -2.59 4.32
N MET A 92 8.32 -3.18 3.29
CA MET A 92 8.58 -4.62 3.27
C MET A 92 9.50 -5.05 4.42
N VAL A 93 10.56 -4.28 4.69
CA VAL A 93 11.46 -4.53 5.82
C VAL A 93 10.71 -4.38 7.14
N LEU A 94 9.95 -3.29 7.33
CA LEU A 94 9.16 -3.07 8.54
C LEU A 94 8.23 -4.26 8.83
N THR A 95 7.48 -4.72 7.83
CA THR A 95 6.55 -5.84 7.99
C THR A 95 7.28 -7.11 8.40
N ARG A 96 8.40 -7.43 7.74
CA ARG A 96 9.19 -8.62 8.07
C ARG A 96 9.84 -8.57 9.44
N VAL A 97 10.27 -7.40 9.88
CA VAL A 97 10.79 -7.20 11.24
C VAL A 97 9.68 -7.38 12.26
N LEU A 98 8.52 -6.76 12.05
CA LEU A 98 7.37 -6.88 12.97
C LEU A 98 6.88 -8.33 13.13
N GLU A 99 6.93 -9.14 12.08
CA GLU A 99 6.61 -10.57 12.14
C GLU A 99 7.56 -11.36 13.07
N LYS A 100 8.80 -10.87 13.28
CA LYS A 100 9.81 -11.54 14.09
C LYS A 100 9.85 -11.05 15.54
N VAL A 101 9.29 -9.87 15.82
CA VAL A 101 9.33 -9.27 17.17
C VAL A 101 8.70 -10.17 18.23
N PRO A 102 7.48 -10.75 18.04
CA PRO A 102 6.89 -11.62 19.06
C PRO A 102 7.76 -12.83 19.37
N LEU A 103 8.38 -13.43 18.36
CA LEU A 103 9.24 -14.61 18.51
C LEU A 103 10.54 -14.36 19.31
N GLN A 104 10.94 -13.10 19.44
CA GLN A 104 12.19 -12.70 20.11
C GLN A 104 11.94 -12.01 21.45
N MET A 105 10.70 -11.60 21.74
CA MET A 105 10.35 -10.83 22.92
C MET A 105 9.51 -11.65 23.88
N PRO A 106 10.07 -12.13 25.02
CA PRO A 106 9.40 -13.08 25.92
C PRO A 106 8.15 -12.53 26.62
N PHE A 107 7.90 -11.22 26.53
CA PHE A 107 6.70 -10.58 27.07
C PHE A 107 5.56 -10.42 26.05
N ILE A 108 5.77 -10.82 24.81
CA ILE A 108 4.74 -10.82 23.77
C ILE A 108 4.42 -12.29 23.44
N PRO A 109 3.15 -12.73 23.53
CA PRO A 109 2.76 -14.07 23.13
C PRO A 109 3.08 -14.34 21.66
N ASP A 110 3.54 -15.55 21.34
CA ASP A 110 3.98 -15.94 19.97
C ASP A 110 2.84 -15.93 18.93
N ASP A 111 1.60 -15.99 19.38
CA ASP A 111 0.39 -15.94 18.52
C ASP A 111 -0.02 -14.52 18.11
N VAL A 112 0.60 -13.49 18.71
CA VAL A 112 0.32 -12.08 18.39
C VAL A 112 0.97 -11.69 17.08
N LYS A 113 0.15 -11.32 16.09
CA LYS A 113 0.61 -10.77 14.81
C LYS A 113 0.69 -9.26 14.88
N LEU A 114 1.91 -8.72 14.96
CA LEU A 114 2.13 -7.28 14.90
C LEU A 114 2.04 -6.78 13.46
N ASN A 115 1.07 -5.92 13.20
CA ASN A 115 0.88 -5.30 11.90
C ASN A 115 0.48 -3.83 12.07
N MET A 116 1.25 -2.93 11.50
CA MET A 116 0.95 -1.49 11.53
C MET A 116 -0.05 -1.08 10.42
N GLY A 117 -0.35 -1.97 9.48
CA GLY A 117 -1.30 -1.72 8.41
C GLY A 117 -1.01 -0.43 7.62
N VAL A 118 -2.08 0.28 7.24
CA VAL A 118 -2.00 1.53 6.45
C VAL A 118 -1.22 2.62 7.19
N LEU A 119 -1.30 2.68 8.52
CA LEU A 119 -0.51 3.65 9.30
C LEU A 119 0.98 3.40 9.16
N GLY A 120 1.40 2.14 9.17
CA GLY A 120 2.81 1.77 8.92
C GLY A 120 3.27 2.22 7.53
N GLY A 121 2.45 1.99 6.51
CA GLY A 121 2.72 2.47 5.15
C GLY A 121 2.86 3.99 5.09
N PHE A 122 1.93 4.71 5.72
CA PHE A 122 1.95 6.17 5.79
C PHE A 122 3.23 6.71 6.44
N PHE A 123 3.61 6.18 7.62
CA PHE A 123 4.83 6.61 8.31
C PHE A 123 6.10 6.29 7.52
N VAL A 124 6.18 5.10 6.94
CA VAL A 124 7.34 4.72 6.10
C VAL A 124 7.44 5.62 4.88
N GLY A 125 6.31 5.93 4.21
CA GLY A 125 6.28 6.84 3.08
C GLY A 125 6.78 8.25 3.43
N LEU A 126 6.33 8.81 4.56
CA LEU A 126 6.82 10.09 5.07
C LEU A 126 8.31 10.07 5.39
N TRP A 127 8.77 9.02 6.06
CA TRP A 127 10.16 8.88 6.46
C TRP A 127 11.09 8.73 5.25
N SER A 128 10.69 7.91 4.28
CA SER A 128 11.43 7.74 3.02
C SER A 128 11.53 9.04 2.25
N ALA A 129 10.43 9.79 2.12
CA ALA A 129 10.45 11.10 1.47
C ALA A 129 11.33 12.11 2.20
N TYR A 130 11.33 12.11 3.53
CA TYR A 130 12.19 12.97 4.33
C TYR A 130 13.68 12.63 4.13
N LEU A 131 14.03 11.34 4.21
CA LEU A 131 15.40 10.88 4.00
C LEU A 131 15.86 11.19 2.58
N TYR A 132 15.04 10.92 1.58
CA TYR A 132 15.33 11.29 0.20
C TYR A 132 15.62 12.79 0.06
N GLY A 133 14.73 13.64 0.58
CA GLY A 133 14.90 15.09 0.54
C GLY A 133 16.19 15.58 1.19
N LYS A 134 16.69 14.88 2.21
CA LYS A 134 17.91 15.22 2.94
C LYS A 134 19.18 14.69 2.26
N PHE A 135 19.12 13.50 1.67
CA PHE A 135 20.32 12.74 1.29
C PHE A 135 20.53 12.61 -0.23
N HIS A 136 19.52 12.85 -1.08
CA HIS A 136 19.62 12.68 -2.54
C HIS A 136 20.70 13.52 -3.24
N LYS A 137 21.22 14.57 -2.58
CA LYS A 137 22.28 15.45 -3.13
C LYS A 137 23.67 15.11 -2.63
N ILE A 138 23.81 14.10 -1.78
CA ILE A 138 25.13 13.71 -1.26
C ILE A 138 25.89 13.01 -2.38
N LYS A 139 27.03 13.58 -2.75
CA LYS A 139 27.97 12.95 -3.69
C LYS A 139 28.68 11.81 -2.96
N MET A 140 28.58 10.62 -3.52
CA MET A 140 29.33 9.47 -3.04
C MET A 140 30.81 9.61 -3.41
N PRO A 141 31.75 9.07 -2.60
CA PRO A 141 33.15 8.94 -2.99
C PRO A 141 33.31 8.14 -4.29
N ASP A 142 34.34 8.41 -5.08
CA ASP A 142 34.56 7.85 -6.43
C ASP A 142 34.54 6.30 -6.44
N TRP A 143 34.98 5.66 -5.36
CA TRP A 143 34.94 4.19 -5.22
C TRP A 143 33.53 3.62 -5.01
N LEU A 144 32.56 4.44 -4.67
CA LEU A 144 31.13 4.11 -4.59
C LEU A 144 30.33 4.66 -5.78
N GLY A 145 30.99 5.20 -6.78
CA GLY A 145 30.36 5.85 -7.93
C GLY A 145 29.38 4.97 -8.72
N PHE A 146 29.45 3.64 -8.54
CA PHE A 146 28.44 2.71 -9.07
C PHE A 146 27.06 2.89 -8.43
N PHE A 147 26.99 3.45 -7.22
CA PHE A 147 25.75 3.69 -6.46
C PHE A 147 25.31 5.16 -6.46
N ALA A 148 25.98 6.03 -7.23
CA ALA A 148 25.73 7.47 -7.28
C ALA A 148 24.77 7.87 -8.40
#